data_d707742a7ce32f54cd287888f77d5fba
#
_entry.id   d707742a7ce32f54cd287888f77d5fba
#
_cell.length_a   1.000
_cell.length_b   1.000
_cell.length_c   1.000
_cell.angle_alpha   90.00
_cell.angle_beta   90.00
_cell.angle_gamma   90.00
#
_symmetry.space_group_name_H-M   'P 1'
#
loop_
_entity.id
_entity.type
_entity.pdbx_description
1 polymer ?
#
loop_
_entity_poly.entity_id
_entity_poly.type
_entity_poly.pdbx_seq_one_letter_code
_entity_poly.pdbx_strand_id
1 'polypeptide(L)'
;MKNGKIFSFFLVVLLLTGLLTTGCVKKNAYTPPPEQPPETADEAGTEPGTAAALGSLRDFSAVTLDGEDFTVDDIAAKDVTVINFWALSCPPCIRELPDIAAFAKALPDNVQVVTVCLDGAWDEEAAKTVLSGAGFEGVTLLSGDGDFLSLCSSLMYTPTTVFVDSEGNLLGDAIIGAQEDLSGTFLSGVNAALSESGKAEISLAE
;
A
#
# COMPACT_ATOMS: atom_id res chain seq x y z
N MET A 1 -10.72 38.98 -52.91
CA MET A 1 -10.03 38.24 -53.99
C MET A 1 -9.94 36.79 -53.51
N LYS A 2 -10.85 35.97 -54.03
CA LYS A 2 -10.62 34.85 -55.02
C LYS A 2 -9.72 33.78 -54.40
N ASN A 3 -10.01 32.51 -54.29
CA ASN A 3 -10.90 31.50 -54.97
C ASN A 3 -10.84 30.28 -54.01
N GLY A 4 -11.82 29.47 -53.66
CA GLY A 4 -12.74 28.72 -54.49
C GLY A 4 -12.11 27.49 -55.16
N LYS A 5 -12.33 26.28 -54.66
CA LYS A 5 -12.56 25.10 -55.51
C LYS A 5 -13.16 23.95 -54.69
N ILE A 6 -14.37 23.68 -55.00
CA ILE A 6 -15.22 22.52 -54.87
C ILE A 6 -14.75 21.41 -55.80
N PHE A 7 -14.67 20.17 -55.37
CA PHE A 7 -14.76 18.98 -56.22
C PHE A 7 -15.34 17.86 -55.31
N SER A 8 -16.57 17.59 -55.38
CA SER A 8 -17.38 16.85 -56.39
C SER A 8 -17.21 15.33 -56.32
N PHE A 9 -18.26 14.72 -55.80
CA PHE A 9 -18.92 13.47 -56.16
C PHE A 9 -18.09 12.39 -56.89
N PHE A 10 -18.05 11.19 -56.32
CA PHE A 10 -18.37 9.97 -57.07
C PHE A 10 -19.10 8.94 -56.19
N LEU A 11 -20.38 8.83 -56.46
CA LEU A 11 -21.28 7.76 -56.13
C LEU A 11 -20.99 6.58 -57.04
N VAL A 12 -20.60 5.43 -56.53
CA VAL A 12 -20.66 4.17 -57.27
C VAL A 12 -21.48 3.16 -56.47
N VAL A 13 -22.73 3.03 -56.90
CA VAL A 13 -23.60 1.91 -56.57
C VAL A 13 -23.18 0.72 -57.40
N LEU A 14 -22.85 -0.40 -56.79
CA LEU A 14 -22.77 -1.68 -57.46
C LEU A 14 -23.52 -2.73 -56.66
N LEU A 15 -24.74 -2.98 -57.11
CA LEU A 15 -25.53 -4.16 -56.79
C LEU A 15 -24.90 -5.37 -57.49
N LEU A 16 -24.59 -6.43 -56.76
CA LEU A 16 -24.58 -7.79 -57.31
C LEU A 16 -24.74 -8.82 -56.17
N THR A 17 -25.94 -9.36 -56.10
CA THR A 17 -26.37 -10.78 -55.95
C THR A 17 -25.47 -11.76 -55.19
N GLY A 18 -26.00 -12.21 -54.10
CA GLY A 18 -26.28 -13.59 -53.69
C GLY A 18 -25.16 -14.64 -53.76
N LEU A 19 -24.80 -15.11 -52.57
CA LEU A 19 -24.59 -16.55 -52.39
C LEU A 19 -24.79 -16.90 -50.89
N LEU A 20 -25.87 -17.59 -50.60
CA LEU A 20 -26.12 -18.26 -49.32
C LEU A 20 -25.13 -19.43 -49.21
N THR A 21 -24.13 -19.31 -48.36
CA THR A 21 -23.36 -20.46 -47.87
C THR A 21 -23.74 -20.72 -46.43
N THR A 22 -24.50 -21.78 -46.26
CA THR A 22 -24.82 -22.40 -44.97
C THR A 22 -23.53 -22.96 -44.39
N GLY A 23 -22.84 -22.18 -43.56
CA GLY A 23 -21.65 -22.60 -42.78
C GLY A 23 -22.14 -23.24 -41.48
N CYS A 24 -22.00 -24.56 -41.35
CA CYS A 24 -22.16 -25.27 -40.09
C CYS A 24 -21.23 -24.69 -39.04
N VAL A 25 -21.78 -24.01 -38.03
CA VAL A 25 -21.08 -23.64 -36.80
C VAL A 25 -20.82 -24.94 -36.03
N LYS A 26 -19.61 -25.45 -36.06
CA LYS A 26 -19.13 -26.47 -35.12
C LYS A 26 -19.12 -25.83 -33.73
N LYS A 27 -20.06 -26.25 -32.86
CA LYS A 27 -19.98 -26.01 -31.43
C LYS A 27 -18.72 -26.72 -30.91
N ASN A 28 -17.65 -25.96 -30.64
CA ASN A 28 -16.58 -26.47 -29.85
C ASN A 28 -17.11 -26.70 -28.45
N ALA A 29 -17.29 -27.95 -28.07
CA ALA A 29 -17.53 -28.34 -26.70
C ALA A 29 -16.26 -28.02 -25.90
N TYR A 30 -16.35 -27.09 -24.95
CA TYR A 30 -15.31 -26.85 -23.96
C TYR A 30 -15.21 -28.10 -23.09
N THR A 31 -14.10 -28.80 -23.19
CA THR A 31 -13.73 -29.87 -22.28
C THR A 31 -12.89 -29.23 -21.19
N PRO A 32 -13.33 -29.18 -19.91
CA PRO A 32 -12.49 -28.68 -18.84
C PRO A 32 -11.26 -29.58 -18.68
N PRO A 33 -10.10 -29.02 -18.31
CA PRO A 33 -8.92 -29.79 -17.99
C PRO A 33 -9.23 -30.79 -16.86
N PRO A 34 -8.55 -31.97 -16.81
CA PRO A 34 -8.74 -32.90 -15.71
C PRO A 34 -8.36 -32.24 -14.39
N GLU A 35 -9.22 -32.40 -13.37
CA GLU A 35 -8.93 -32.04 -11.99
C GLU A 35 -7.62 -32.67 -11.57
N GLN A 36 -6.63 -31.85 -11.23
CA GLN A 36 -5.41 -32.32 -10.57
C GLN A 36 -5.77 -32.80 -9.16
N PRO A 37 -5.21 -33.92 -8.72
CA PRO A 37 -5.36 -34.35 -7.33
C PRO A 37 -4.79 -33.29 -6.39
N PRO A 38 -5.31 -33.13 -5.17
CA PRO A 38 -4.78 -32.16 -4.22
C PRO A 38 -3.32 -32.54 -3.93
N GLU A 39 -2.39 -31.67 -4.32
CA GLU A 39 -1.01 -31.73 -3.86
C GLU A 39 -1.04 -31.56 -2.34
N THR A 40 -0.52 -32.55 -1.66
CA THR A 40 -0.30 -32.53 -0.21
C THR A 40 0.70 -31.41 0.09
N ALA A 41 0.18 -30.30 0.63
CA ALA A 41 0.99 -29.20 1.14
C ALA A 41 1.65 -29.66 2.44
N ASP A 42 2.90 -30.05 2.35
CA ASP A 42 3.89 -30.03 3.44
C ASP A 42 5.01 -29.08 3.01
N GLU A 43 4.67 -27.82 3.00
CA GLU A 43 5.62 -26.72 3.16
C GLU A 43 5.01 -25.76 4.15
N ALA A 44 5.78 -25.40 5.20
CA ALA A 44 5.43 -24.39 6.18
C ALA A 44 5.24 -23.06 5.43
N GLY A 45 4.05 -22.89 4.87
CA GLY A 45 3.65 -21.70 4.16
C GLY A 45 3.46 -20.58 5.18
N THR A 46 4.31 -19.57 5.11
CA THR A 46 4.05 -18.28 5.69
C THR A 46 2.68 -17.82 5.16
N GLU A 47 1.68 -17.72 6.04
CA GLU A 47 0.34 -17.26 5.70
C GLU A 47 0.44 -15.89 5.00
N PRO A 48 -0.26 -15.65 3.87
CA PRO A 48 -0.28 -14.34 3.24
C PRO A 48 -1.05 -13.37 4.16
N GLY A 49 -0.28 -12.55 4.90
CA GLY A 49 -0.81 -11.60 5.88
C GLY A 49 0.14 -11.34 7.05
N THR A 50 1.07 -12.25 7.34
CA THR A 50 2.07 -11.99 8.38
C THR A 50 3.06 -10.92 7.93
N ALA A 51 3.32 -9.93 8.78
CA ALA A 51 4.29 -8.86 8.49
C ALA A 51 5.68 -9.43 8.22
N ALA A 52 6.05 -10.55 8.85
CA ALA A 52 7.31 -11.25 8.61
C ALA A 52 7.51 -11.69 7.14
N ALA A 53 6.43 -11.92 6.38
CA ALA A 53 6.51 -12.22 4.95
C ALA A 53 6.91 -10.99 4.10
N LEU A 54 6.77 -9.77 4.64
CA LEU A 54 7.15 -8.53 3.99
C LEU A 54 8.63 -8.18 4.16
N GLY A 55 9.38 -8.91 5.00
CA GLY A 55 10.82 -8.73 5.22
C GLY A 55 11.18 -8.11 6.56
N SER A 56 12.17 -7.22 6.58
CA SER A 56 12.67 -6.51 7.76
C SER A 56 13.04 -5.07 7.42
N LEU A 57 13.41 -4.27 8.41
CA LEU A 57 13.97 -2.92 8.27
C LEU A 57 15.27 -2.79 9.08
N ARG A 58 16.24 -3.67 8.78
CA ARG A 58 17.51 -3.77 9.52
C ARG A 58 18.68 -3.06 8.84
N ASP A 59 18.57 -2.83 7.53
CA ASP A 59 19.59 -2.18 6.72
C ASP A 59 18.91 -1.31 5.66
N PHE A 60 18.70 -0.05 5.98
CA PHE A 60 18.07 0.91 5.08
C PHE A 60 18.46 2.35 5.40
N SER A 61 18.28 3.22 4.42
CA SER A 61 18.19 4.66 4.58
C SER A 61 16.95 5.15 3.81
N ALA A 62 16.21 6.07 4.40
CA ALA A 62 15.05 6.69 3.77
C ALA A 62 15.15 8.22 3.91
N VAL A 63 14.47 8.93 3.01
CA VAL A 63 14.41 10.40 3.02
C VAL A 63 13.03 10.83 3.48
N THR A 64 13.00 11.71 4.47
CA THR A 64 11.76 12.29 4.99
C THR A 64 11.21 13.35 4.06
N LEU A 65 9.94 13.70 4.25
CA LEU A 65 9.28 14.80 3.53
C LEU A 65 9.95 16.16 3.74
N ASP A 66 10.72 16.32 4.83
CA ASP A 66 11.47 17.54 5.14
C ASP A 66 12.92 17.47 4.62
N GLY A 67 13.29 16.38 3.95
CA GLY A 67 14.60 16.18 3.34
C GLY A 67 15.70 15.71 4.31
N GLU A 68 15.31 15.21 5.47
CA GLU A 68 16.23 14.62 6.44
C GLU A 68 16.36 13.11 6.21
N ASP A 69 17.46 12.51 6.67
CA ASP A 69 17.65 11.06 6.65
C ASP A 69 16.88 10.41 7.80
N PHE A 70 16.28 9.25 7.54
CA PHE A 70 15.65 8.35 8.51
C PHE A 70 16.23 6.95 8.33
N THR A 71 16.73 6.37 9.40
CA THR A 71 17.55 5.16 9.36
C THR A 71 17.15 4.14 10.42
N VAL A 72 17.89 3.04 10.50
CA VAL A 72 17.72 2.03 11.56
C VAL A 72 17.90 2.61 12.96
N ASP A 73 18.70 3.69 13.13
CA ASP A 73 18.89 4.33 14.44
C ASP A 73 17.61 5.01 14.93
N ASP A 74 16.79 5.54 14.02
CA ASP A 74 15.49 6.16 14.34
C ASP A 74 14.45 5.11 14.75
N ILE A 75 14.51 3.91 14.13
CA ILE A 75 13.72 2.75 14.56
C ILE A 75 14.19 2.27 15.94
N ALA A 76 15.50 2.13 16.14
CA ALA A 76 16.11 1.65 17.40
C ALA A 76 15.86 2.59 18.59
N ALA A 77 15.54 3.85 18.35
CA ALA A 77 15.20 4.83 19.39
C ALA A 77 13.82 4.57 20.04
N LYS A 78 13.02 3.66 19.51
CA LYS A 78 11.67 3.33 19.98
C LYS A 78 11.53 1.85 20.26
N ASP A 79 10.62 1.48 21.20
CA ASP A 79 10.30 0.07 21.43
C ASP A 79 9.50 -0.50 20.26
N VAL A 80 8.54 0.28 19.71
CA VAL A 80 7.76 -0.06 18.51
C VAL A 80 7.56 1.17 17.64
N THR A 81 7.76 0.98 16.33
CA THR A 81 7.40 1.94 15.29
C THR A 81 6.23 1.39 14.49
N VAL A 82 5.12 2.13 14.46
CA VAL A 82 3.98 1.89 13.57
C VAL A 82 4.27 2.55 12.25
N ILE A 83 4.31 1.81 11.14
CA ILE A 83 4.55 2.36 9.81
C ILE A 83 3.30 2.20 8.96
N ASN A 84 2.67 3.32 8.58
CA ASN A 84 1.50 3.35 7.73
C ASN A 84 1.88 3.80 6.31
N PHE A 85 1.59 2.95 5.33
CA PHE A 85 1.84 3.20 3.90
C PHE A 85 0.57 3.73 3.23
N TRP A 86 0.69 4.89 2.61
CA TRP A 86 -0.40 5.57 1.93
C TRP A 86 0.05 6.18 0.59
N ALA A 87 -0.88 6.72 -0.19
CA ALA A 87 -0.60 7.41 -1.44
C ALA A 87 -1.55 8.59 -1.63
N LEU A 88 -1.12 9.62 -2.35
CA LEU A 88 -1.96 10.77 -2.74
C LEU A 88 -3.15 10.35 -3.59
N SER A 89 -2.98 9.28 -4.37
CA SER A 89 -4.01 8.69 -5.22
C SER A 89 -4.97 7.74 -4.47
N CYS A 90 -4.86 7.61 -3.13
CA CYS A 90 -5.62 6.67 -2.30
C CYS A 90 -6.65 7.39 -1.42
N PRO A 91 -7.92 7.55 -1.85
CA PRO A 91 -8.93 8.24 -1.05
C PRO A 91 -9.22 7.64 0.33
N PRO A 92 -9.27 6.30 0.53
CA PRO A 92 -9.43 5.74 1.86
C PRO A 92 -8.25 6.08 2.78
N CYS A 93 -7.01 6.10 2.26
CA CYS A 93 -5.83 6.49 3.03
C CYS A 93 -5.95 7.93 3.55
N ILE A 94 -6.30 8.86 2.67
CA ILE A 94 -6.43 10.29 3.04
C ILE A 94 -7.52 10.48 4.11
N ARG A 95 -8.59 9.70 4.06
CA ARG A 95 -9.68 9.81 5.05
C ARG A 95 -9.28 9.32 6.44
N GLU A 96 -8.36 8.36 6.56
CA GLU A 96 -7.92 7.85 7.88
C GLU A 96 -6.76 8.64 8.50
N LEU A 97 -6.05 9.48 7.73
CA LEU A 97 -4.90 10.25 8.25
C LEU A 97 -5.23 11.11 9.48
N PRO A 98 -6.41 11.76 9.63
CA PRO A 98 -6.76 12.47 10.85
C PRO A 98 -6.82 11.55 12.09
N ASP A 99 -7.31 10.32 11.93
CA ASP A 99 -7.36 9.35 13.02
C ASP A 99 -5.96 8.82 13.35
N ILE A 100 -5.09 8.64 12.34
CA ILE A 100 -3.67 8.34 12.52
C ILE A 100 -2.97 9.46 13.29
N ALA A 101 -3.25 10.71 12.95
CA ALA A 101 -2.68 11.88 13.64
C ALA A 101 -3.12 11.93 15.11
N ALA A 102 -4.41 11.66 15.40
CA ALA A 102 -4.93 11.60 16.75
C ALA A 102 -4.30 10.44 17.54
N PHE A 103 -4.19 9.26 16.94
CA PHE A 103 -3.54 8.11 17.53
C PHE A 103 -2.07 8.40 17.87
N ALA A 104 -1.31 8.97 16.92
CA ALA A 104 0.10 9.32 17.13
C ALA A 104 0.30 10.30 18.32
N LYS A 105 -0.61 11.26 18.50
CA LYS A 105 -0.56 12.23 19.62
C LYS A 105 -0.86 11.60 20.99
N ALA A 106 -1.61 10.49 21.02
CA ALA A 106 -1.99 9.80 22.26
C ALA A 106 -0.97 8.75 22.70
N LEU A 107 0.06 8.48 21.89
CA LEU A 107 1.09 7.47 22.19
C LEU A 107 2.10 7.98 23.23
N PRO A 108 2.63 7.10 24.08
CA PRO A 108 3.79 7.41 24.92
C PRO A 108 5.08 7.48 24.10
N ASP A 109 6.12 8.11 24.68
CA ASP A 109 7.40 8.42 24.00
C ASP A 109 8.14 7.20 23.44
N ASN A 110 7.90 6.00 23.96
CA ASN A 110 8.56 4.78 23.52
C ASN A 110 7.94 4.13 22.27
N VAL A 111 6.83 4.68 21.76
CA VAL A 111 6.17 4.25 20.53
C VAL A 111 6.01 5.44 19.60
N GLN A 112 6.22 5.25 18.30
CA GLN A 112 6.01 6.29 17.30
C GLN A 112 5.16 5.81 16.13
N VAL A 113 4.56 6.77 15.43
CA VAL A 113 3.96 6.55 14.11
C VAL A 113 4.82 7.25 13.06
N VAL A 114 5.19 6.49 12.04
CA VAL A 114 5.83 6.99 10.83
C VAL A 114 4.88 6.70 9.67
N THR A 115 4.66 7.66 8.79
CA THR A 115 3.91 7.43 7.56
C THR A 115 4.85 7.36 6.36
N VAL A 116 4.44 6.64 5.32
CA VAL A 116 5.17 6.53 4.05
C VAL A 116 4.24 6.92 2.93
N CYS A 117 4.55 8.02 2.22
CA CYS A 117 3.79 8.45 1.05
C CYS A 117 4.44 7.88 -0.21
N LEU A 118 3.89 6.79 -0.76
CA LEU A 118 4.49 6.01 -1.84
C LEU A 118 4.62 6.78 -3.16
N ASP A 119 3.77 7.77 -3.40
CA ASP A 119 3.79 8.64 -4.58
C ASP A 119 4.14 10.10 -4.23
N GLY A 120 4.51 10.37 -2.97
CA GLY A 120 4.78 11.72 -2.47
C GLY A 120 6.02 12.38 -3.06
N ALA A 121 7.02 11.60 -3.46
CA ALA A 121 8.23 12.13 -4.10
C ALA A 121 7.95 12.82 -5.47
N TRP A 122 6.79 12.57 -6.07
CA TRP A 122 6.37 13.23 -7.32
C TRP A 122 5.63 14.55 -7.07
N ASP A 123 5.04 14.73 -5.87
CA ASP A 123 4.33 15.95 -5.47
C ASP A 123 4.39 16.15 -3.96
N GLU A 124 5.55 16.60 -3.47
CA GLU A 124 5.81 16.83 -2.04
C GLU A 124 4.88 17.88 -1.45
N GLU A 125 4.52 18.92 -2.22
CA GLU A 125 3.61 19.98 -1.76
C GLU A 125 2.19 19.45 -1.55
N ALA A 126 1.73 18.54 -2.40
CA ALA A 126 0.46 17.86 -2.19
C ALA A 126 0.52 16.97 -0.93
N ALA A 127 1.61 16.23 -0.72
CA ALA A 127 1.78 15.41 0.48
C ALA A 127 1.77 16.26 1.76
N LYS A 128 2.51 17.38 1.79
CA LYS A 128 2.50 18.35 2.90
C LYS A 128 1.12 18.92 3.17
N THR A 129 0.39 19.27 2.11
CA THR A 129 -0.97 19.80 2.21
C THR A 129 -1.92 18.80 2.84
N VAL A 130 -1.88 17.54 2.41
CA VAL A 130 -2.73 16.45 2.93
C VAL A 130 -2.42 16.19 4.41
N LEU A 131 -1.15 16.02 4.77
CA LEU A 131 -0.73 15.74 6.15
C LEU A 131 -1.05 16.92 7.11
N SER A 132 -0.79 18.15 6.67
CA SER A 132 -1.16 19.35 7.43
C SER A 132 -2.67 19.45 7.64
N GLY A 133 -3.46 19.16 6.60
CA GLY A 133 -4.93 19.12 6.69
C GLY A 133 -5.43 18.04 7.65
N ALA A 134 -4.73 16.93 7.77
CA ALA A 134 -4.99 15.84 8.72
C ALA A 134 -4.49 16.15 10.14
N GLY A 135 -3.63 17.16 10.32
CA GLY A 135 -2.99 17.49 11.58
C GLY A 135 -1.92 16.48 12.02
N PHE A 136 -1.33 15.76 11.06
CA PHE A 136 -0.22 14.85 11.32
C PHE A 136 1.10 15.64 11.43
N GLU A 137 1.79 15.49 12.56
CA GLU A 137 3.04 16.18 12.89
C GLU A 137 4.24 15.21 13.03
N GLY A 138 4.01 13.93 12.73
CA GLY A 138 5.04 12.89 12.78
C GLY A 138 5.90 12.85 11.52
N VAL A 139 6.83 11.90 11.49
CA VAL A 139 7.73 11.69 10.36
C VAL A 139 6.97 11.06 9.19
N THR A 140 7.19 11.59 7.99
CA THR A 140 6.71 11.01 6.73
C THR A 140 7.89 10.73 5.80
N LEU A 141 8.01 9.49 5.32
CA LEU A 141 9.05 9.06 4.40
C LEU A 141 8.52 9.10 2.97
N LEU A 142 9.40 9.42 2.01
CA LEU A 142 9.06 9.51 0.58
C LEU A 142 9.75 8.45 -0.26
N SER A 143 11.02 8.18 0.03
CA SER A 143 11.86 7.27 -0.75
C SER A 143 12.97 6.72 0.12
N GLY A 144 13.65 5.68 -0.35
CA GLY A 144 14.77 5.09 0.35
C GLY A 144 15.37 3.92 -0.40
N ASP A 145 16.30 3.24 0.24
CA ASP A 145 17.02 2.09 -0.31
C ASP A 145 16.96 0.86 0.62
N GLY A 146 17.74 -0.17 0.30
CA GLY A 146 17.88 -1.37 1.12
C GLY A 146 16.55 -2.07 1.43
N ASP A 147 16.39 -2.41 2.70
CA ASP A 147 15.19 -3.09 3.20
C ASP A 147 13.92 -2.25 3.03
N PHE A 148 14.03 -0.91 3.14
CA PHE A 148 12.88 -0.01 2.96
C PHE A 148 12.32 -0.08 1.54
N LEU A 149 13.18 -0.04 0.51
CA LEU A 149 12.75 -0.17 -0.88
C LEU A 149 12.13 -1.54 -1.14
N SER A 150 12.69 -2.59 -0.56
CA SER A 150 12.20 -3.95 -0.66
C SER A 150 10.79 -4.07 -0.05
N LEU A 151 10.59 -3.51 1.14
CA LEU A 151 9.29 -3.46 1.81
C LEU A 151 8.25 -2.70 1.00
N CYS A 152 8.56 -1.48 0.55
CA CYS A 152 7.66 -0.68 -0.30
C CYS A 152 7.26 -1.43 -1.58
N SER A 153 8.21 -2.17 -2.19
CA SER A 153 7.98 -2.93 -3.43
C SER A 153 7.13 -4.19 -3.21
N SER A 154 7.06 -4.72 -1.99
CA SER A 154 6.28 -5.90 -1.64
C SER A 154 4.81 -5.59 -1.34
N LEU A 155 4.47 -4.30 -1.14
CA LEU A 155 3.11 -3.89 -0.83
C LEU A 155 2.20 -3.97 -2.06
N MET A 156 1.06 -4.65 -1.90
CA MET A 156 0.07 -4.80 -2.95
C MET A 156 -1.13 -3.85 -2.81
N TYR A 157 -1.34 -3.30 -1.61
CA TYR A 157 -2.50 -2.48 -1.28
C TYR A 157 -2.12 -1.30 -0.40
N THR A 158 -2.91 -0.22 -0.49
CA THR A 158 -2.88 0.91 0.44
C THR A 158 -4.30 1.23 0.93
N PRO A 159 -4.48 1.64 2.20
CA PRO A 159 -3.44 1.73 3.21
C PRO A 159 -2.99 0.35 3.68
N THR A 160 -1.73 0.25 4.08
CA THR A 160 -1.20 -0.92 4.79
C THR A 160 -0.40 -0.41 5.98
N THR A 161 -0.57 -1.05 7.14
CA THR A 161 0.16 -0.70 8.36
C THR A 161 0.92 -1.91 8.89
N VAL A 162 2.17 -1.71 9.26
CA VAL A 162 3.03 -2.73 9.89
C VAL A 162 3.60 -2.20 11.21
N PHE A 163 4.02 -3.11 12.07
CA PHE A 163 4.63 -2.83 13.36
C PHE A 163 6.07 -3.33 13.35
N VAL A 164 6.99 -2.50 13.79
CA VAL A 164 8.44 -2.77 13.74
C VAL A 164 9.03 -2.58 15.13
N ASP A 165 9.82 -3.56 15.62
CA ASP A 165 10.54 -3.43 16.87
C ASP A 165 11.82 -2.60 16.73
N SER A 166 12.52 -2.39 17.84
CA SER A 166 13.80 -1.63 17.88
C SER A 166 14.94 -2.31 17.13
N GLU A 167 14.82 -3.56 16.71
CA GLU A 167 15.80 -4.32 15.94
C GLU A 167 15.47 -4.34 14.43
N GLY A 168 14.37 -3.69 14.01
CA GLY A 168 13.92 -3.66 12.62
C GLY A 168 13.16 -4.92 12.20
N ASN A 169 12.68 -5.74 13.14
CA ASN A 169 11.81 -6.87 12.81
C ASN A 169 10.38 -6.40 12.60
N LEU A 170 9.74 -6.87 11.53
CA LEU A 170 8.32 -6.71 11.35
C LEU A 170 7.59 -7.77 12.19
N LEU A 171 6.66 -7.32 13.03
CA LEU A 171 5.97 -8.13 14.02
C LEU A 171 4.48 -8.27 13.72
N GLY A 172 3.91 -9.39 14.13
CA GLY A 172 2.47 -9.67 14.01
C GLY A 172 1.99 -9.74 12.57
N ASP A 173 0.74 -9.33 12.36
CA ASP A 173 0.11 -9.28 11.05
C ASP A 173 0.08 -7.83 10.51
N ALA A 174 0.24 -7.69 9.20
CA ALA A 174 0.03 -6.41 8.55
C ALA A 174 -1.47 -6.08 8.51
N ILE A 175 -1.84 -4.85 8.87
CA ILE A 175 -3.21 -4.35 8.74
C ILE A 175 -3.38 -3.82 7.31
N ILE A 176 -4.28 -4.45 6.56
CA ILE A 176 -4.55 -4.09 5.16
C ILE A 176 -5.91 -3.40 5.06
N GLY A 177 -5.94 -2.22 4.44
CA GLY A 177 -7.14 -1.42 4.25
C GLY A 177 -7.43 -0.48 5.42
N ALA A 178 -8.25 0.54 5.16
CA ALA A 178 -8.68 1.51 6.16
C ALA A 178 -9.55 0.87 7.24
N GLN A 179 -9.37 1.31 8.50
CA GLN A 179 -10.00 0.71 9.66
C GLN A 179 -11.17 1.58 10.17
N GLU A 180 -12.30 0.96 10.53
CA GLU A 180 -13.44 1.65 11.15
C GLU A 180 -13.12 2.09 12.59
N ASP A 181 -12.41 1.23 13.35
CA ASP A 181 -11.85 1.54 14.67
C ASP A 181 -10.33 1.51 14.58
N LEU A 182 -9.74 2.58 14.02
CA LEU A 182 -8.30 2.67 13.81
C LEU A 182 -7.56 2.61 15.16
N SER A 183 -7.98 3.40 16.13
CA SER A 183 -7.28 3.49 17.41
C SER A 183 -7.26 2.17 18.17
N GLY A 184 -8.38 1.45 18.21
CA GLY A 184 -8.46 0.12 18.84
C GLY A 184 -7.62 -0.91 18.09
N THR A 185 -7.69 -0.90 16.76
CA THR A 185 -6.94 -1.83 15.91
C THR A 185 -5.43 -1.60 16.01
N PHE A 186 -4.98 -0.33 15.93
CA PHE A 186 -3.56 0.02 16.01
C PHE A 186 -3.00 -0.22 17.41
N LEU A 187 -3.76 0.11 18.48
CA LEU A 187 -3.33 -0.16 19.85
C LEU A 187 -3.16 -1.66 20.09
N SER A 188 -4.08 -2.47 19.56
CA SER A 188 -3.96 -3.93 19.65
C SER A 188 -2.70 -4.45 18.97
N GLY A 189 -2.38 -3.93 17.76
CA GLY A 189 -1.16 -4.27 17.03
C GLY A 189 0.12 -3.83 17.77
N VAL A 190 0.14 -2.61 18.30
CA VAL A 190 1.25 -2.09 19.11
C VAL A 190 1.48 -2.98 20.35
N ASN A 191 0.42 -3.33 21.07
CA ASN A 191 0.54 -4.13 22.29
C ASN A 191 0.98 -5.56 21.98
N ALA A 192 0.52 -6.15 20.87
CA ALA A 192 1.02 -7.42 20.39
C ALA A 192 2.53 -7.35 20.08
N ALA A 193 2.98 -6.33 19.37
CA ALA A 193 4.39 -6.12 19.03
C ALA A 193 5.26 -5.89 20.29
N LEU A 194 4.79 -5.07 21.24
CA LEU A 194 5.46 -4.86 22.53
C LEU A 194 5.59 -6.16 23.31
N SER A 195 4.51 -6.95 23.40
CA SER A 195 4.51 -8.24 24.09
C SER A 195 5.47 -9.24 23.44
N GLU A 196 5.50 -9.32 22.10
CA GLU A 196 6.43 -10.18 21.34
C GLU A 196 7.89 -9.78 21.57
N SER A 197 8.16 -8.46 21.72
CA SER A 197 9.49 -7.91 22.05
C SER A 197 9.81 -7.95 23.56
N GLY A 198 8.96 -8.55 24.39
CA GLY A 198 9.16 -8.64 25.84
C GLY A 198 9.01 -7.31 26.60
N LYS A 199 8.28 -6.37 26.02
CA LYS A 199 7.99 -5.03 26.58
C LYS A 199 6.59 -5.01 27.23
N ALA A 200 6.38 -4.02 28.08
CA ALA A 200 5.06 -3.81 28.69
C ALA A 200 4.06 -3.20 27.69
N GLU A 201 2.81 -3.67 27.74
CA GLU A 201 1.72 -3.06 26.99
C GLU A 201 1.49 -1.60 27.42
N ILE A 202 0.94 -0.81 26.51
CA ILE A 202 0.61 0.60 26.72
C ILE A 202 -0.90 0.83 26.69
N SER A 203 -1.33 1.98 27.17
CA SER A 203 -2.65 2.55 26.94
C SER A 203 -2.50 3.95 26.35
N LEU A 204 -3.48 4.37 25.56
CA LEU A 204 -3.48 5.73 25.00
C LEU A 204 -3.76 6.75 26.11
N ALA A 205 -3.13 7.91 26.02
CA ALA A 205 -3.46 9.06 26.84
C ALA A 205 -4.86 9.59 26.46
N GLU A 206 -5.64 10.04 27.48
CA GLU A 206 -6.95 10.67 27.30
C GLU A 206 -6.82 12.13 26.82
#